data_a39176be097e0ab6db4dc9585911496b
#
_entry.id   a39176be097e0ab6db4dc9585911496b
#
_cell.length_a   1.000
_cell.length_b   1.000
_cell.length_c   1.000
_cell.angle_alpha   90.00
_cell.angle_beta   90.00
_cell.angle_gamma   90.00
#
_symmetry.space_group_name_H-M   'P 1'
#
loop_
_entity.id
_entity.type
_entity.pdbx_description
1 polymer ?
#
loop_
_entity_poly.entity_id
_entity_poly.type
_entity_poly.pdbx_seq_one_letter_code
_entity_poly.pdbx_strand_id
1 'polypeptide(L)'
;MLFNRSRAIDYMREYELDALVATSFVNITYFTDYFCWIDPIFKEYMMVPGASSNLAQAYAVFPLEGEPALVLGPPFAVNAADLWVRDIHIFGDSGLDVSLPLPDLPDDIRRFHDLLTAPQSNATPIDALVSILKQRGLTGGRIGLDAEDLPPETYEQIARALPNASLANCTNLIRLIRMVKSEEELRRLTRSAEINEEVGMECLNMAQPGTPISELVRHYRARAGELGADFDHFAFGVRGLGMSTETNYQLAEDDILYVDWGCIYQHYFSDTGTTLAMREPEAHFEARHAALRACMAAGIEALRPGAKASAAQGAMLQTLNDNGITITFPHGHGVGLEVRDYPILVADNGLRIKDERVDVASDLPLEPDMVLNLEAMVSLAGIASLHIEQSFVITPGGSRPLVPQDRSGPLIPSTAG
;
A
#
# COMPACT_ATOMS: atom_id res chain seq x y z
N MET A 1 -2.32 8.84 -13.71
CA MET A 1 -1.33 7.74 -13.86
C MET A 1 -0.56 7.62 -12.55
N LEU A 2 -0.62 6.45 -11.93
CA LEU A 2 0.07 6.17 -10.65
C LEU A 2 1.59 6.07 -10.85
N PHE A 3 2.00 5.43 -11.90
CA PHE A 3 3.37 5.02 -12.16
C PHE A 3 4.35 6.19 -12.30
N ASN A 4 5.40 6.22 -11.47
CA ASN A 4 6.53 7.15 -11.60
C ASN A 4 7.47 6.70 -12.71
N ARG A 5 7.05 6.94 -13.97
CA ARG A 5 7.71 6.47 -15.18
C ARG A 5 9.16 6.97 -15.31
N SER A 6 9.42 8.24 -14.97
CA SER A 6 10.77 8.80 -15.07
C SER A 6 11.75 8.10 -14.15
N ARG A 7 11.36 7.91 -12.89
CA ARG A 7 12.16 7.19 -11.89
C ARG A 7 12.39 5.73 -12.30
N ALA A 8 11.38 5.05 -12.83
CA ALA A 8 11.52 3.69 -13.33
C ALA A 8 12.54 3.60 -14.47
N ILE A 9 12.51 4.53 -15.43
CA ILE A 9 13.47 4.60 -16.53
C ILE A 9 14.90 4.82 -16.01
N ASP A 10 15.09 5.69 -15.02
CA ASP A 10 16.40 5.96 -14.42
C ASP A 10 16.96 4.70 -13.74
N TYR A 11 16.15 4.00 -12.95
CA TYR A 11 16.52 2.72 -12.33
C TYR A 11 16.80 1.63 -13.38
N MET A 12 15.96 1.52 -14.42
CA MET A 12 16.20 0.54 -15.50
C MET A 12 17.52 0.78 -16.22
N ARG A 13 17.89 2.03 -16.45
CA ARG A 13 19.19 2.39 -17.04
C ARG A 13 20.35 2.08 -16.10
N GLU A 14 20.23 2.43 -14.82
CA GLU A 14 21.25 2.16 -13.81
C GLU A 14 21.52 0.68 -13.66
N TYR A 15 20.47 -0.15 -13.62
CA TYR A 15 20.57 -1.59 -13.44
C TYR A 15 20.56 -2.37 -14.77
N GLU A 16 20.71 -1.65 -15.88
CA GLU A 16 20.82 -2.22 -17.23
C GLU A 16 19.67 -3.17 -17.58
N LEU A 17 18.42 -2.79 -17.34
CA LEU A 17 17.21 -3.54 -17.66
C LEU A 17 16.58 -3.02 -18.95
N ASP A 18 16.11 -3.93 -19.80
CA ASP A 18 15.43 -3.61 -21.05
C ASP A 18 13.90 -3.59 -20.86
N ALA A 19 13.40 -4.30 -19.83
CA ALA A 19 11.99 -4.26 -19.41
C ALA A 19 11.83 -4.59 -17.93
N LEU A 20 10.72 -4.09 -17.34
CA LEU A 20 10.16 -4.57 -16.08
C LEU A 20 8.83 -5.27 -16.36
N VAL A 21 8.58 -6.37 -15.65
CA VAL A 21 7.33 -7.14 -15.71
C VAL A 21 6.78 -7.25 -14.29
N ALA A 22 5.65 -6.60 -14.06
CA ALA A 22 4.90 -6.76 -12.82
C ALA A 22 4.00 -7.99 -12.92
N THR A 23 4.00 -8.79 -11.87
CA THR A 23 3.23 -10.03 -11.75
C THR A 23 2.36 -10.04 -10.49
N SER A 24 2.74 -9.30 -9.45
CA SER A 24 1.92 -9.11 -8.26
C SER A 24 0.80 -8.11 -8.53
N PHE A 25 -0.33 -8.34 -7.88
CA PHE A 25 -1.49 -7.48 -7.93
C PHE A 25 -1.17 -6.00 -7.65
N VAL A 26 -0.37 -5.73 -6.61
CA VAL A 26 0.02 -4.37 -6.22
C VAL A 26 0.83 -3.68 -7.32
N ASN A 27 1.81 -4.37 -7.89
CA ASN A 27 2.69 -3.79 -8.88
C ASN A 27 2.04 -3.70 -10.28
N ILE A 28 1.11 -4.59 -10.62
CA ILE A 28 0.26 -4.44 -11.82
C ILE A 28 -0.58 -3.17 -11.70
N THR A 29 -1.23 -2.96 -10.54
CA THR A 29 -1.99 -1.73 -10.27
C THR A 29 -1.09 -0.50 -10.38
N TYR A 30 0.10 -0.52 -9.79
CA TYR A 30 1.04 0.59 -9.87
C TYR A 30 1.44 0.94 -11.31
N PHE A 31 1.74 -0.07 -12.13
CA PHE A 31 2.22 0.14 -13.50
C PHE A 31 1.13 0.58 -14.48
N THR A 32 -0.14 0.23 -14.22
CA THR A 32 -1.19 0.32 -15.25
C THR A 32 -2.46 1.02 -14.79
N ASP A 33 -2.64 1.29 -13.51
CA ASP A 33 -3.89 1.67 -12.85
C ASP A 33 -4.97 0.56 -12.93
N TYR A 34 -4.62 -0.66 -13.42
CA TYR A 34 -5.54 -1.79 -13.48
C TYR A 34 -5.71 -2.41 -12.10
N PHE A 35 -6.96 -2.57 -11.68
CA PHE A 35 -7.30 -3.25 -10.45
C PHE A 35 -8.19 -4.46 -10.72
N CYS A 36 -7.69 -5.67 -10.43
CA CYS A 36 -8.48 -6.88 -10.46
C CYS A 36 -8.91 -7.26 -9.03
N TRP A 37 -10.16 -6.99 -8.70
CA TRP A 37 -10.73 -7.25 -7.38
C TRP A 37 -10.71 -8.73 -6.97
N ILE A 38 -10.70 -9.64 -7.96
CA ILE A 38 -10.76 -11.08 -7.71
C ILE A 38 -9.37 -11.72 -7.46
N ASP A 39 -8.29 -11.11 -7.97
CA ASP A 39 -6.94 -11.66 -7.90
C ASP A 39 -6.50 -12.05 -6.48
N PRO A 40 -6.67 -11.19 -5.47
CA PRO A 40 -6.23 -11.52 -4.12
C PRO A 40 -7.01 -12.66 -3.45
N ILE A 41 -8.22 -12.92 -3.92
CA ILE A 41 -9.14 -13.90 -3.30
C ILE A 41 -9.32 -15.17 -4.14
N PHE A 42 -8.91 -15.14 -5.41
CA PHE A 42 -9.11 -16.26 -6.32
C PHE A 42 -8.08 -17.35 -6.06
N LYS A 43 -8.58 -18.56 -5.89
CA LYS A 43 -7.74 -19.77 -5.77
C LYS A 43 -8.04 -20.70 -6.93
N GLU A 44 -7.02 -21.25 -7.55
CA GLU A 44 -7.10 -22.09 -8.74
C GLU A 44 -8.11 -23.23 -8.63
N TYR A 45 -8.12 -23.92 -7.49
CA TYR A 45 -9.02 -25.05 -7.24
C TYR A 45 -10.52 -24.67 -7.20
N MET A 46 -10.83 -23.36 -7.10
CA MET A 46 -12.22 -22.91 -7.03
C MET A 46 -12.96 -23.06 -8.36
N MET A 47 -12.24 -23.09 -9.48
CA MET A 47 -12.83 -23.26 -10.81
C MET A 47 -12.79 -24.70 -11.28
N VAL A 48 -11.62 -25.34 -11.19
CA VAL A 48 -11.43 -26.74 -11.62
C VAL A 48 -10.58 -27.45 -10.55
N PRO A 49 -11.14 -28.41 -9.81
CA PRO A 49 -10.38 -29.12 -8.80
C PRO A 49 -9.13 -29.79 -9.36
N GLY A 50 -7.97 -29.48 -8.79
CA GLY A 50 -6.68 -30.05 -9.21
C GLY A 50 -6.05 -29.41 -10.45
N ALA A 51 -6.69 -28.42 -11.06
CA ALA A 51 -6.09 -27.68 -12.17
C ALA A 51 -5.40 -26.39 -11.67
N SER A 52 -4.31 -26.03 -12.32
CA SER A 52 -3.75 -24.68 -12.25
C SER A 52 -4.67 -23.75 -13.02
N SER A 53 -5.11 -22.66 -12.38
CA SER A 53 -5.93 -21.63 -13.00
C SER A 53 -5.09 -20.41 -13.34
N ASN A 54 -5.08 -20.06 -14.61
CA ASN A 54 -4.48 -18.82 -15.08
C ASN A 54 -5.54 -17.73 -15.32
N LEU A 55 -6.79 -17.96 -14.88
CA LEU A 55 -7.92 -17.10 -15.25
C LEU A 55 -7.76 -15.67 -14.76
N ALA A 56 -7.28 -15.50 -13.54
CA ALA A 56 -7.06 -14.19 -12.92
C ALA A 56 -5.65 -13.66 -13.14
N GLN A 57 -4.71 -14.48 -13.62
CA GLN A 57 -3.34 -14.05 -13.86
C GLN A 57 -3.28 -12.90 -14.86
N ALA A 58 -2.58 -11.83 -14.45
CA ALA A 58 -2.31 -10.68 -15.28
C ALA A 58 -0.79 -10.38 -15.26
N TYR A 59 -0.30 -9.73 -16.30
CA TYR A 59 1.08 -9.23 -16.37
C TYR A 59 1.08 -7.82 -16.92
N ALA A 60 1.81 -6.91 -16.26
CA ALA A 60 2.08 -5.60 -16.81
C ALA A 60 3.53 -5.56 -17.31
N VAL A 61 3.73 -5.22 -18.58
CA VAL A 61 5.07 -5.11 -19.21
C VAL A 61 5.39 -3.65 -19.41
N PHE A 62 6.46 -3.19 -18.80
CA PHE A 62 6.99 -1.85 -18.98
C PHE A 62 8.38 -1.93 -19.65
N PRO A 63 8.49 -1.69 -20.97
CA PRO A 63 9.78 -1.67 -21.67
C PRO A 63 10.51 -0.35 -21.39
N LEU A 64 11.84 -0.38 -21.43
CA LEU A 64 12.68 0.82 -21.34
C LEU A 64 12.33 1.82 -22.46
N GLU A 65 12.07 1.29 -23.66
CA GLU A 65 11.62 2.07 -24.82
C GLU A 65 10.31 1.52 -25.36
N GLY A 66 9.35 2.43 -25.64
CA GLY A 66 8.02 2.09 -26.15
C GLY A 66 6.93 2.20 -25.10
N GLU A 67 5.75 1.73 -25.47
CA GLU A 67 4.55 1.82 -24.61
C GLU A 67 4.38 0.55 -23.78
N PRO A 68 3.84 0.67 -22.56
CA PRO A 68 3.54 -0.49 -21.72
C PRO A 68 2.42 -1.34 -22.32
N ALA A 69 2.36 -2.60 -21.90
CA ALA A 69 1.29 -3.53 -22.25
C ALA A 69 0.75 -4.22 -21.02
N LEU A 70 -0.50 -4.69 -21.11
CA LEU A 70 -1.19 -5.40 -20.06
C LEU A 70 -1.76 -6.72 -20.62
N VAL A 71 -1.47 -7.83 -19.95
CA VAL A 71 -2.03 -9.14 -20.22
C VAL A 71 -3.16 -9.40 -19.24
N LEU A 72 -4.34 -9.79 -19.75
CA LEU A 72 -5.53 -10.06 -18.95
C LEU A 72 -6.25 -11.32 -19.40
N GLY A 73 -6.91 -11.99 -18.47
CA GLY A 73 -7.92 -12.98 -18.80
C GLY A 73 -9.16 -12.34 -19.43
N PRO A 74 -9.82 -13.00 -20.40
CA PRO A 74 -10.96 -12.45 -21.14
C PRO A 74 -12.08 -11.88 -20.27
N PRO A 75 -12.49 -12.52 -19.14
CA PRO A 75 -13.57 -11.99 -18.29
C PRO A 75 -13.26 -10.64 -17.66
N PHE A 76 -11.98 -10.26 -17.58
CA PHE A 76 -11.53 -9.05 -16.90
C PHE A 76 -11.08 -7.94 -17.86
N ALA A 77 -11.06 -8.21 -19.17
CA ALA A 77 -10.52 -7.29 -20.18
C ALA A 77 -11.23 -5.92 -20.18
N VAL A 78 -12.55 -5.90 -19.98
CA VAL A 78 -13.36 -4.67 -19.98
C VAL A 78 -12.99 -3.72 -18.81
N ASN A 79 -12.44 -4.26 -17.70
CA ASN A 79 -11.93 -3.43 -16.60
C ASN A 79 -10.73 -2.53 -17.02
N ALA A 80 -10.17 -2.79 -18.22
CA ALA A 80 -9.10 -1.98 -18.78
C ALA A 80 -9.62 -0.83 -19.69
N ALA A 81 -10.92 -0.57 -19.75
CA ALA A 81 -11.52 0.41 -20.66
C ALA A 81 -10.97 1.84 -20.43
N ASP A 82 -10.88 2.26 -19.17
CA ASP A 82 -10.49 3.61 -18.77
C ASP A 82 -9.01 3.76 -18.44
N LEU A 83 -8.20 2.71 -18.62
CA LEU A 83 -6.79 2.76 -18.32
C LEU A 83 -6.02 3.63 -19.32
N TRP A 84 -4.91 4.21 -18.84
CA TRP A 84 -3.96 4.89 -19.71
C TRP A 84 -3.14 3.93 -20.59
N VAL A 85 -2.92 2.67 -20.14
CA VAL A 85 -2.32 1.60 -20.94
C VAL A 85 -3.30 1.15 -22.01
N ARG A 86 -2.91 1.25 -23.27
CA ARG A 86 -3.78 0.95 -24.42
C ARG A 86 -3.46 -0.38 -25.10
N ASP A 87 -2.27 -0.91 -24.92
CA ASP A 87 -1.84 -2.18 -25.50
C ASP A 87 -2.28 -3.34 -24.60
N ILE A 88 -3.51 -3.84 -24.86
CA ILE A 88 -4.15 -4.89 -24.08
C ILE A 88 -4.08 -6.20 -24.84
N HIS A 89 -3.57 -7.25 -24.20
CA HIS A 89 -3.48 -8.61 -24.71
C HIS A 89 -4.32 -9.54 -23.86
N ILE A 90 -5.03 -10.45 -24.50
CA ILE A 90 -5.79 -11.52 -23.83
C ILE A 90 -5.23 -12.90 -24.19
N PHE A 91 -5.60 -13.89 -23.42
CA PHE A 91 -5.22 -15.28 -23.63
C PHE A 91 -6.44 -16.21 -23.46
N GLY A 92 -6.38 -17.40 -24.05
CA GLY A 92 -7.47 -18.36 -23.98
C GLY A 92 -8.70 -17.96 -24.80
N ASP A 93 -9.79 -18.67 -24.58
CA ASP A 93 -11.07 -18.44 -25.26
C ASP A 93 -11.96 -17.53 -24.40
N SER A 94 -12.59 -16.55 -25.02
CA SER A 94 -13.54 -15.66 -24.32
C SER A 94 -14.86 -16.34 -23.98
N GLY A 95 -15.23 -17.42 -24.67
CA GLY A 95 -16.50 -18.12 -24.50
C GLY A 95 -17.73 -17.29 -24.92
N LEU A 96 -17.57 -16.23 -25.70
CA LEU A 96 -18.62 -15.33 -26.09
C LEU A 96 -19.41 -15.91 -27.29
N ASP A 97 -20.75 -15.86 -27.23
CA ASP A 97 -21.60 -16.18 -28.34
C ASP A 97 -21.69 -14.99 -29.32
N VAL A 98 -21.21 -15.20 -30.54
CA VAL A 98 -21.21 -14.19 -31.64
C VAL A 98 -22.20 -14.56 -32.73
N SER A 99 -23.18 -15.42 -32.45
CA SER A 99 -24.17 -15.92 -33.45
C SER A 99 -25.21 -14.86 -33.88
N LEU A 100 -25.37 -13.80 -33.08
CA LEU A 100 -26.34 -12.76 -33.39
C LEU A 100 -25.66 -11.56 -34.14
N PRO A 101 -26.42 -10.84 -34.98
CA PRO A 101 -25.94 -9.65 -35.65
C PRO A 101 -25.46 -8.63 -34.63
N LEU A 102 -24.27 -8.05 -34.86
CA LEU A 102 -23.70 -7.02 -34.00
C LEU A 102 -24.50 -5.73 -34.14
N PRO A 103 -25.02 -5.12 -33.06
CA PRO A 103 -25.62 -3.79 -33.10
C PRO A 103 -24.57 -2.71 -33.35
N ASP A 104 -25.00 -1.48 -33.56
CA ASP A 104 -24.07 -0.37 -33.56
C ASP A 104 -23.54 -0.13 -32.12
N LEU A 105 -22.21 -0.22 -31.96
CA LEU A 105 -21.53 -0.09 -30.67
C LEU A 105 -20.71 1.18 -30.61
N PRO A 106 -20.66 1.85 -29.45
CA PRO A 106 -19.65 2.89 -29.18
C PRO A 106 -18.22 2.35 -29.43
N ASP A 107 -17.31 3.24 -29.84
CA ASP A 107 -15.95 2.84 -30.26
C ASP A 107 -15.16 2.10 -29.18
N ASP A 108 -15.29 2.53 -27.93
CA ASP A 108 -14.67 1.90 -26.77
C ASP A 108 -15.18 0.46 -26.55
N ILE A 109 -16.50 0.25 -26.64
CA ILE A 109 -17.11 -1.10 -26.52
C ILE A 109 -16.75 -1.94 -27.75
N ARG A 110 -16.78 -1.37 -28.95
CA ARG A 110 -16.37 -2.04 -30.20
C ARG A 110 -14.95 -2.57 -30.09
N ARG A 111 -14.02 -1.77 -29.55
CA ARG A 111 -12.65 -2.20 -29.33
C ARG A 111 -12.53 -3.47 -28.48
N PHE A 112 -13.29 -3.54 -27.38
CA PHE A 112 -13.28 -4.76 -26.53
C PHE A 112 -14.01 -5.91 -27.18
N HIS A 113 -15.11 -5.65 -27.89
CA HIS A 113 -15.77 -6.67 -28.70
C HIS A 113 -14.76 -7.32 -29.66
N ASP A 114 -14.07 -6.53 -30.46
CA ASP A 114 -13.12 -7.02 -31.46
C ASP A 114 -11.94 -7.74 -30.81
N LEU A 115 -11.42 -7.24 -29.67
CA LEU A 115 -10.38 -7.90 -28.90
C LEU A 115 -10.82 -9.29 -28.40
N LEU A 116 -12.04 -9.38 -27.84
CA LEU A 116 -12.54 -10.59 -27.20
C LEU A 116 -13.08 -11.64 -28.17
N THR A 117 -13.49 -11.22 -29.37
CA THR A 117 -14.05 -12.14 -30.40
C THR A 117 -13.04 -12.52 -31.47
N ALA A 118 -11.87 -11.85 -31.51
CA ALA A 118 -10.79 -12.23 -32.41
C ALA A 118 -10.23 -13.62 -32.05
N PRO A 119 -9.81 -14.42 -33.05
CA PRO A 119 -9.12 -15.68 -32.79
C PRO A 119 -7.85 -15.44 -31.95
N GLN A 120 -7.78 -16.09 -30.79
CA GLN A 120 -6.65 -15.95 -29.89
C GLN A 120 -5.52 -16.89 -30.27
N SER A 121 -4.31 -16.35 -30.36
CA SER A 121 -3.08 -17.12 -30.60
C SER A 121 -2.39 -17.55 -29.30
N ASN A 122 -2.71 -16.93 -28.18
CA ASN A 122 -2.13 -17.18 -26.88
C ASN A 122 -3.06 -18.06 -26.05
N ALA A 123 -2.62 -19.27 -25.70
CA ALA A 123 -3.41 -20.20 -24.90
C ALA A 123 -3.35 -19.88 -23.40
N THR A 124 -2.23 -19.32 -22.94
CA THR A 124 -1.93 -19.05 -21.54
C THR A 124 -1.48 -17.60 -21.34
N PRO A 125 -1.53 -17.05 -20.11
CA PRO A 125 -0.97 -15.72 -19.82
C PRO A 125 0.53 -15.63 -20.12
N ILE A 126 1.28 -16.72 -19.94
CA ILE A 126 2.70 -16.76 -20.27
C ILE A 126 2.91 -16.68 -21.80
N ASP A 127 2.08 -17.36 -22.61
CA ASP A 127 2.14 -17.22 -24.06
C ASP A 127 1.90 -15.78 -24.51
N ALA A 128 0.95 -15.08 -23.88
CA ALA A 128 0.66 -13.69 -24.15
C ALA A 128 1.86 -12.77 -23.75
N LEU A 129 2.43 -12.99 -22.57
CA LEU A 129 3.64 -12.27 -22.12
C LEU A 129 4.79 -12.46 -23.11
N VAL A 130 5.08 -13.69 -23.50
CA VAL A 130 6.15 -14.03 -24.48
C VAL A 130 5.86 -13.39 -25.84
N SER A 131 4.61 -13.39 -26.28
CA SER A 131 4.19 -12.75 -27.53
C SER A 131 4.49 -11.25 -27.54
N ILE A 132 4.18 -10.54 -26.42
CA ILE A 132 4.51 -9.12 -26.25
C ILE A 132 6.02 -8.90 -26.33
N LEU A 133 6.79 -9.66 -25.54
CA LEU A 133 8.24 -9.53 -25.50
C LEU A 133 8.88 -9.82 -26.88
N LYS A 134 8.32 -10.80 -27.62
CA LYS A 134 8.76 -11.11 -28.98
C LYS A 134 8.46 -9.96 -29.96
N GLN A 135 7.26 -9.41 -29.93
CA GLN A 135 6.87 -8.29 -30.78
C GLN A 135 7.76 -7.06 -30.56
N ARG A 136 8.29 -6.90 -29.35
CA ARG A 136 9.16 -5.80 -28.93
C ARG A 136 10.65 -6.10 -29.05
N GLY A 137 11.02 -7.29 -29.56
CA GLY A 137 12.43 -7.69 -29.70
C GLY A 137 13.13 -7.97 -28.36
N LEU A 138 12.40 -8.26 -27.30
CA LEU A 138 12.92 -8.41 -25.93
C LEU A 138 13.12 -9.87 -25.48
N THR A 139 12.95 -10.86 -26.37
CA THR A 139 13.13 -12.29 -26.02
C THR A 139 14.55 -12.70 -25.66
N GLY A 140 15.54 -11.85 -25.93
CA GLY A 140 16.92 -11.97 -25.49
C GLY A 140 17.36 -10.82 -24.59
N GLY A 141 16.40 -10.05 -24.07
CA GLY A 141 16.65 -8.88 -23.23
C GLY A 141 16.92 -9.21 -21.76
N ARG A 142 17.30 -8.19 -21.02
CA ARG A 142 17.47 -8.21 -19.57
C ARG A 142 16.16 -7.75 -18.94
N ILE A 143 15.41 -8.69 -18.35
CA ILE A 143 14.04 -8.48 -17.89
C ILE A 143 13.99 -8.61 -16.36
N GLY A 144 13.59 -7.54 -15.70
CA GLY A 144 13.28 -7.54 -14.27
C GLY A 144 11.86 -8.04 -14.02
N LEU A 145 11.73 -9.08 -13.22
CA LEU A 145 10.43 -9.63 -12.79
C LEU A 145 10.13 -9.22 -11.36
N ASP A 146 8.91 -8.84 -11.10
CA ASP A 146 8.32 -8.84 -9.78
C ASP A 146 8.03 -10.31 -9.40
N ALA A 147 8.84 -10.88 -8.52
CA ALA A 147 8.78 -12.30 -8.24
C ALA A 147 8.26 -12.65 -6.85
N GLU A 148 7.80 -11.66 -6.06
CA GLU A 148 7.39 -11.88 -4.67
C GLU A 148 6.23 -12.86 -4.54
N ASP A 149 5.15 -12.60 -5.27
CA ASP A 149 3.94 -13.43 -5.25
C ASP A 149 3.88 -14.44 -6.39
N LEU A 150 4.97 -14.54 -7.18
CA LEU A 150 5.03 -15.44 -8.31
C LEU A 150 5.36 -16.86 -7.86
N PRO A 151 4.49 -17.86 -8.07
CA PRO A 151 4.83 -19.23 -7.75
C PRO A 151 6.12 -19.68 -8.43
N PRO A 152 7.01 -20.42 -7.75
CA PRO A 152 8.27 -20.88 -8.34
C PRO A 152 8.08 -21.63 -9.67
N GLU A 153 7.03 -22.42 -9.79
CA GLU A 153 6.68 -23.16 -11.02
C GLU A 153 6.35 -22.20 -12.18
N THR A 154 5.65 -21.09 -11.89
CA THR A 154 5.33 -20.06 -12.89
C THR A 154 6.59 -19.31 -13.33
N TYR A 155 7.47 -18.98 -12.38
CA TYR A 155 8.79 -18.40 -12.71
C TYR A 155 9.59 -19.32 -13.64
N GLU A 156 9.66 -20.62 -13.33
CA GLU A 156 10.35 -21.61 -14.18
C GLU A 156 9.68 -21.76 -15.56
N GLN A 157 8.35 -21.64 -15.66
CA GLN A 157 7.66 -21.67 -16.95
C GLN A 157 8.01 -20.45 -17.81
N ILE A 158 8.05 -19.25 -17.22
CA ILE A 158 8.49 -18.03 -17.90
C ILE A 158 9.94 -18.18 -18.37
N ALA A 159 10.83 -18.68 -17.52
CA ALA A 159 12.24 -18.89 -17.85
C ALA A 159 12.42 -19.88 -19.00
N ARG A 160 11.67 -20.99 -19.00
CA ARG A 160 11.68 -21.97 -20.11
C ARG A 160 11.14 -21.38 -21.42
N ALA A 161 10.16 -20.50 -21.35
CA ALA A 161 9.57 -19.85 -22.53
C ALA A 161 10.47 -18.74 -23.11
N LEU A 162 11.40 -18.21 -22.30
CA LEU A 162 12.35 -17.15 -22.67
C LEU A 162 13.81 -17.59 -22.49
N PRO A 163 14.27 -18.65 -23.16
CA PRO A 163 15.57 -19.28 -22.89
C PRO A 163 16.78 -18.38 -23.19
N ASN A 164 16.59 -17.32 -23.96
CA ASN A 164 17.65 -16.37 -24.32
C ASN A 164 17.59 -15.06 -23.52
N ALA A 165 16.55 -14.85 -22.71
CA ALA A 165 16.45 -13.67 -21.87
C ALA A 165 17.26 -13.86 -20.57
N SER A 166 17.78 -12.76 -20.04
CA SER A 166 18.32 -12.69 -18.69
C SER A 166 17.21 -12.22 -17.76
N LEU A 167 16.53 -13.15 -17.10
CA LEU A 167 15.52 -12.83 -16.09
C LEU A 167 16.20 -12.54 -14.75
N ALA A 168 15.67 -11.58 -14.00
CA ALA A 168 16.12 -11.25 -12.66
C ALA A 168 14.93 -10.87 -11.76
N ASN A 169 14.95 -11.32 -10.51
CA ASN A 169 14.02 -10.81 -9.50
C ASN A 169 14.34 -9.33 -9.24
N CYS A 170 13.35 -8.46 -9.40
CA CYS A 170 13.43 -7.01 -9.23
C CYS A 170 12.34 -6.48 -8.30
N THR A 171 11.81 -7.29 -7.41
CA THR A 171 10.73 -6.91 -6.47
C THR A 171 11.15 -5.70 -5.63
N ASN A 172 12.35 -5.73 -5.05
CA ASN A 172 12.84 -4.60 -4.26
C ASN A 172 13.19 -3.37 -5.11
N LEU A 173 13.65 -3.56 -6.34
CA LEU A 173 13.85 -2.45 -7.28
C LEU A 173 12.52 -1.73 -7.54
N ILE A 174 11.43 -2.46 -7.77
CA ILE A 174 10.10 -1.88 -7.98
C ILE A 174 9.62 -1.14 -6.73
N ARG A 175 9.85 -1.67 -5.53
CA ARG A 175 9.55 -0.98 -4.27
C ARG A 175 10.32 0.33 -4.12
N LEU A 176 11.60 0.37 -4.53
CA LEU A 176 12.40 1.61 -4.53
C LEU A 176 11.87 2.64 -5.55
N ILE A 177 11.29 2.18 -6.67
CA ILE A 177 10.61 3.07 -7.62
C ILE A 177 9.35 3.65 -6.97
N ARG A 178 8.50 2.83 -6.36
CA ARG A 178 7.24 3.23 -5.71
C ARG A 178 7.44 4.14 -4.49
N MET A 179 8.61 4.12 -3.89
CA MET A 179 8.92 4.88 -2.68
C MET A 179 8.67 6.39 -2.86
N VAL A 180 8.96 6.95 -4.04
CA VAL A 180 8.69 8.35 -4.40
C VAL A 180 7.40 8.43 -5.19
N LYS A 181 6.42 9.13 -4.64
CA LYS A 181 5.05 9.15 -5.14
C LYS A 181 4.87 10.08 -6.33
N SER A 182 4.04 9.69 -7.29
CA SER A 182 3.55 10.58 -8.35
C SER A 182 2.50 11.56 -7.78
N GLU A 183 2.18 12.60 -8.54
CA GLU A 183 1.13 13.56 -8.17
C GLU A 183 -0.23 12.89 -7.95
N GLU A 184 -0.58 11.90 -8.78
CA GLU A 184 -1.84 11.16 -8.63
C GLU A 184 -1.84 10.26 -7.39
N GLU A 185 -0.71 9.65 -7.04
CA GLU A 185 -0.57 8.90 -5.79
C GLU A 185 -0.74 9.83 -4.58
N LEU A 186 -0.08 10.99 -4.58
CA LEU A 186 -0.23 11.99 -3.52
C LEU A 186 -1.68 12.47 -3.36
N ARG A 187 -2.41 12.65 -4.47
CA ARG A 187 -3.83 13.02 -4.45
C ARG A 187 -4.67 11.93 -3.78
N ARG A 188 -4.46 10.65 -4.12
CA ARG A 188 -5.19 9.52 -3.54
C ARG A 188 -4.85 9.33 -2.07
N LEU A 189 -3.57 9.37 -1.71
CA LEU A 189 -3.10 9.28 -0.33
C LEU A 189 -3.67 10.39 0.54
N THR A 190 -3.67 11.63 0.04
CA THR A 190 -4.28 12.76 0.76
C THR A 190 -5.75 12.51 0.98
N ARG A 191 -6.49 12.09 -0.05
CA ARG A 191 -7.93 11.83 0.10
C ARG A 191 -8.22 10.64 1.03
N SER A 192 -7.41 9.58 0.98
CA SER A 192 -7.49 8.46 1.91
C SER A 192 -7.31 8.93 3.36
N ALA A 193 -6.28 9.75 3.61
CA ALA A 193 -6.00 10.29 4.93
C ALA A 193 -7.08 11.27 5.43
N GLU A 194 -7.67 12.09 4.54
CA GLU A 194 -8.82 12.96 4.89
C GLU A 194 -10.03 12.13 5.36
N ILE A 195 -10.39 11.10 4.58
CA ILE A 195 -11.51 10.21 4.95
C ILE A 195 -11.21 9.51 6.27
N ASN A 196 -10.00 8.98 6.40
CA ASN A 196 -9.57 8.25 7.60
C ASN A 196 -9.65 9.11 8.86
N GLU A 197 -9.15 10.35 8.82
CA GLU A 197 -9.20 11.27 9.94
C GLU A 197 -10.63 11.69 10.28
N GLU A 198 -11.42 12.09 9.26
CA GLU A 198 -12.83 12.49 9.45
C GLU A 198 -13.63 11.40 10.14
N VAL A 199 -13.60 10.19 9.55
CA VAL A 199 -14.42 9.06 10.01
C VAL A 199 -13.93 8.52 11.35
N GLY A 200 -12.62 8.44 11.55
CA GLY A 200 -12.03 7.97 12.80
C GLY A 200 -12.38 8.90 13.96
N MET A 201 -12.23 10.19 13.77
CA MET A 201 -12.58 11.19 14.80
C MET A 201 -14.08 11.23 15.08
N GLU A 202 -14.95 11.13 14.06
CA GLU A 202 -16.40 10.98 14.25
C GLU A 202 -16.71 9.75 15.09
N CYS A 203 -16.13 8.61 14.75
CA CYS A 203 -16.31 7.33 15.43
C CYS A 203 -15.85 7.40 16.90
N LEU A 204 -14.66 7.92 17.17
CA LEU A 204 -14.11 7.98 18.52
C LEU A 204 -14.87 8.96 19.41
N ASN A 205 -15.42 10.03 18.85
CA ASN A 205 -16.28 10.97 19.60
C ASN A 205 -17.62 10.36 20.05
N MET A 206 -18.04 9.22 19.49
CA MET A 206 -19.21 8.48 19.96
C MET A 206 -18.91 7.57 21.16
N ALA A 207 -17.64 7.37 21.48
CA ALA A 207 -17.24 6.45 22.55
C ALA A 207 -17.74 6.92 23.92
N GLN A 208 -18.31 6.00 24.69
CA GLN A 208 -18.75 6.21 26.06
C GLN A 208 -18.44 4.98 26.91
N PRO A 209 -18.30 5.09 28.22
CA PRO A 209 -18.24 3.92 29.09
C PRO A 209 -19.42 2.97 28.84
N GLY A 210 -19.10 1.68 28.66
CA GLY A 210 -20.08 0.65 28.27
C GLY A 210 -20.24 0.46 26.75
N THR A 211 -19.75 1.37 25.90
CA THR A 211 -19.77 1.19 24.44
C THR A 211 -18.89 0.00 24.07
N PRO A 212 -19.41 -0.99 23.35
CA PRO A 212 -18.56 -2.05 22.81
C PRO A 212 -17.75 -1.54 21.62
N ILE A 213 -16.47 -1.87 21.56
CA ILE A 213 -15.59 -1.46 20.44
C ILE A 213 -16.16 -1.88 19.07
N SER A 214 -16.85 -3.02 19.00
CA SER A 214 -17.51 -3.48 17.77
C SER A 214 -18.56 -2.50 17.23
N GLU A 215 -19.15 -1.65 18.07
CA GLU A 215 -20.06 -0.60 17.63
C GLU A 215 -19.30 0.52 16.94
N LEU A 216 -18.18 0.94 17.50
CA LEU A 216 -17.29 1.94 16.89
C LEU A 216 -16.75 1.45 15.54
N VAL A 217 -16.27 0.21 15.48
CA VAL A 217 -15.79 -0.41 14.23
C VAL A 217 -16.89 -0.47 13.17
N ARG A 218 -18.11 -0.82 13.55
CA ARG A 218 -19.24 -0.87 12.63
C ARG A 218 -19.59 0.52 12.08
N HIS A 219 -19.58 1.53 12.93
CA HIS A 219 -19.78 2.92 12.52
C HIS A 219 -18.70 3.38 11.55
N TYR A 220 -17.42 3.15 11.90
CA TYR A 220 -16.29 3.48 11.05
C TYR A 220 -16.41 2.85 9.65
N ARG A 221 -16.71 1.54 9.58
CA ARG A 221 -16.91 0.83 8.30
C ARG A 221 -18.03 1.44 7.45
N ALA A 222 -19.14 1.77 8.07
CA ALA A 222 -20.29 2.35 7.38
C ALA A 222 -19.94 3.73 6.78
N ARG A 223 -19.33 4.60 7.60
CA ARG A 223 -18.96 5.95 7.16
C ARG A 223 -17.85 5.98 6.13
N ALA A 224 -16.80 5.16 6.29
CA ALA A 224 -15.76 5.02 5.28
C ALA A 224 -16.35 4.58 3.94
N GLY A 225 -17.24 3.58 3.92
CA GLY A 225 -17.94 3.12 2.72
C GLY A 225 -18.83 4.20 2.08
N GLU A 226 -19.52 5.03 2.85
CA GLU A 226 -20.29 6.17 2.34
C GLU A 226 -19.42 7.20 1.61
N LEU A 227 -18.16 7.34 2.02
CA LEU A 227 -17.17 8.23 1.40
C LEU A 227 -16.37 7.57 0.28
N GLY A 228 -16.67 6.31 -0.04
CA GLY A 228 -16.06 5.54 -1.13
C GLY A 228 -14.71 4.93 -0.75
N ALA A 229 -14.45 4.73 0.54
CA ALA A 229 -13.27 4.03 1.02
C ALA A 229 -13.62 2.64 1.56
N ASP A 230 -12.68 1.71 1.45
CA ASP A 230 -12.76 0.39 2.04
C ASP A 230 -12.14 0.40 3.45
N PHE A 231 -12.65 -0.47 4.31
CA PHE A 231 -12.07 -0.69 5.63
C PHE A 231 -10.75 -1.46 5.52
N ASP A 232 -9.71 -0.98 6.21
CA ASP A 232 -8.48 -1.72 6.38
C ASP A 232 -8.40 -2.33 7.78
N HIS A 233 -8.18 -1.52 8.81
CA HIS A 233 -8.08 -2.00 10.19
C HIS A 233 -8.69 -1.02 11.20
N PHE A 234 -8.90 -1.52 12.42
CA PHE A 234 -9.22 -0.75 13.60
C PHE A 234 -8.66 -1.51 14.81
N ALA A 235 -7.49 -1.09 15.26
CA ALA A 235 -6.77 -1.72 16.36
C ALA A 235 -6.88 -0.88 17.64
N PHE A 236 -6.83 -1.54 18.78
CA PHE A 236 -6.89 -0.86 20.07
C PHE A 236 -6.14 -1.65 21.16
N GLY A 237 -5.69 -0.94 22.17
CA GLY A 237 -4.99 -1.55 23.31
C GLY A 237 -5.88 -1.72 24.51
N VAL A 238 -6.05 -2.95 24.96
CA VAL A 238 -6.80 -3.23 26.20
C VAL A 238 -5.85 -3.16 27.38
N ARG A 239 -5.97 -2.10 28.20
CA ARG A 239 -5.18 -1.88 29.42
C ARG A 239 -3.68 -2.09 29.25
N GLY A 240 -3.13 -1.67 28.12
CA GLY A 240 -1.69 -1.82 27.83
C GLY A 240 -1.20 -3.25 27.67
N LEU A 241 -2.08 -4.23 27.41
CA LEU A 241 -1.73 -5.64 27.30
C LEU A 241 -1.53 -6.12 25.84
N GLY A 242 -1.33 -5.20 24.93
CA GLY A 242 -1.10 -5.49 23.52
C GLY A 242 -2.19 -4.94 22.59
N MET A 243 -2.12 -5.35 21.35
CA MET A 243 -3.04 -4.95 20.28
C MET A 243 -4.20 -5.93 20.14
N SER A 244 -5.41 -5.43 20.00
CA SER A 244 -6.59 -6.21 19.66
C SER A 244 -7.31 -5.57 18.46
N THR A 245 -7.87 -6.39 17.59
CA THR A 245 -8.65 -5.96 16.43
C THR A 245 -10.06 -6.51 16.41
N GLU A 246 -10.33 -7.60 17.09
CA GLU A 246 -11.58 -8.36 16.98
C GLU A 246 -12.29 -8.61 18.30
N THR A 247 -11.61 -8.35 19.42
CA THR A 247 -12.22 -8.53 20.75
C THR A 247 -13.34 -7.51 20.95
N ASN A 248 -14.53 -8.00 21.28
CA ASN A 248 -15.65 -7.12 21.62
C ASN A 248 -15.52 -6.59 23.07
N TYR A 249 -14.52 -5.75 23.28
CA TYR A 249 -14.26 -5.11 24.55
C TYR A 249 -15.30 -3.99 24.79
N GLN A 250 -15.82 -3.90 26.00
CA GLN A 250 -16.66 -2.78 26.44
C GLN A 250 -15.78 -1.76 27.14
N LEU A 251 -15.86 -0.51 26.69
CA LEU A 251 -15.09 0.59 27.26
C LEU A 251 -15.46 0.80 28.74
N ALA A 252 -14.44 0.87 29.60
CA ALA A 252 -14.60 1.16 31.02
C ALA A 252 -14.43 2.67 31.29
N GLU A 253 -14.97 3.16 32.39
CA GLU A 253 -14.89 4.58 32.77
C GLU A 253 -13.47 5.10 32.97
N ASP A 254 -12.55 4.20 33.31
CA ASP A 254 -11.14 4.50 33.60
C ASP A 254 -10.19 4.15 32.44
N ASP A 255 -10.72 3.78 31.27
CA ASP A 255 -9.90 3.40 30.14
C ASP A 255 -9.13 4.59 29.54
N ILE A 256 -7.85 4.35 29.32
CA ILE A 256 -6.94 5.13 28.48
C ILE A 256 -6.25 4.13 27.57
N LEU A 257 -6.58 4.18 26.29
CA LEU A 257 -6.11 3.19 25.33
C LEU A 257 -5.64 3.84 24.03
N TYR A 258 -4.66 3.24 23.41
CA TYR A 258 -4.38 3.59 22.04
C TYR A 258 -5.48 3.06 21.13
N VAL A 259 -5.76 3.83 20.10
CA VAL A 259 -6.57 3.41 18.97
C VAL A 259 -5.80 3.76 17.69
N ASP A 260 -5.82 2.83 16.78
CA ASP A 260 -5.12 2.89 15.51
C ASP A 260 -6.08 2.39 14.43
N TRP A 261 -6.24 3.15 13.34
CA TRP A 261 -7.22 2.86 12.32
C TRP A 261 -6.77 3.27 10.93
N GLY A 262 -7.24 2.53 9.95
CA GLY A 262 -6.90 2.71 8.56
C GLY A 262 -8.05 2.44 7.60
N CYS A 263 -8.03 3.14 6.47
CA CYS A 263 -8.90 2.85 5.33
C CYS A 263 -8.11 2.85 4.02
N ILE A 264 -8.77 2.40 2.95
CA ILE A 264 -8.19 2.32 1.61
C ILE A 264 -9.08 3.12 0.67
N TYR A 265 -8.54 4.17 0.04
CA TYR A 265 -9.25 4.94 -0.98
C TYR A 265 -8.56 4.80 -2.33
N GLN A 266 -9.30 4.27 -3.32
CA GLN A 266 -8.76 3.99 -4.66
C GLN A 266 -7.40 3.25 -4.61
N HIS A 267 -7.34 2.20 -3.78
CA HIS A 267 -6.20 1.29 -3.55
C HIS A 267 -5.05 1.86 -2.71
N TYR A 268 -5.13 3.11 -2.26
CA TYR A 268 -4.12 3.76 -1.41
C TYR A 268 -4.53 3.73 0.05
N PHE A 269 -3.63 3.21 0.86
CA PHE A 269 -3.82 3.08 2.31
C PHE A 269 -3.69 4.44 3.01
N SER A 270 -4.36 4.55 4.13
CA SER A 270 -4.08 5.55 5.16
C SER A 270 -3.99 4.87 6.50
N ASP A 271 -3.15 5.41 7.36
CA ASP A 271 -2.80 4.86 8.65
C ASP A 271 -2.62 6.01 9.64
N THR A 272 -3.28 5.93 10.80
CA THR A 272 -3.22 6.96 11.83
C THR A 272 -3.74 6.45 13.16
N GLY A 273 -3.28 7.09 14.25
CA GLY A 273 -3.67 6.68 15.57
C GLY A 273 -3.68 7.81 16.60
N THR A 274 -4.37 7.58 17.70
CA THR A 274 -4.45 8.51 18.84
C THR A 274 -4.62 7.76 20.15
N THR A 275 -4.53 8.50 21.25
CA THR A 275 -4.96 8.06 22.57
C THR A 275 -6.42 8.41 22.80
N LEU A 276 -7.26 7.42 23.09
CA LEU A 276 -8.63 7.60 23.53
C LEU A 276 -8.69 7.50 25.07
N ALA A 277 -9.29 8.48 25.74
CA ALA A 277 -9.45 8.49 27.19
C ALA A 277 -10.92 8.67 27.56
N MET A 278 -11.47 7.80 28.39
CA MET A 278 -12.88 7.87 28.80
C MET A 278 -13.13 8.90 29.91
N ARG A 279 -12.08 9.45 30.49
CA ARG A 279 -12.09 10.53 31.48
C ARG A 279 -10.85 11.38 31.36
N GLU A 280 -10.84 12.52 32.03
CA GLU A 280 -9.64 13.37 32.16
C GLU A 280 -8.44 12.55 32.68
N PRO A 281 -7.33 12.45 31.93
CA PRO A 281 -6.17 11.68 32.37
C PRO A 281 -5.52 12.29 33.60
N GLU A 282 -4.98 11.46 34.47
CA GLU A 282 -4.17 11.92 35.60
C GLU A 282 -2.82 12.48 35.11
N ALA A 283 -2.24 13.40 35.91
CA ALA A 283 -1.02 14.13 35.56
C ALA A 283 0.16 13.25 35.05
N HIS A 284 0.26 12.01 35.53
CA HIS A 284 1.31 11.10 35.08
C HIS A 284 1.06 10.51 33.68
N PHE A 285 -0.19 10.41 33.21
CA PHE A 285 -0.54 10.08 31.84
C PHE A 285 -0.36 11.27 30.91
N GLU A 286 -0.77 12.46 31.35
CA GLU A 286 -0.55 13.70 30.61
C GLU A 286 0.94 13.95 30.37
N ALA A 287 1.80 13.74 31.38
CA ALA A 287 3.24 13.84 31.23
C ALA A 287 3.82 12.88 30.19
N ARG A 288 3.32 11.63 30.15
CA ARG A 288 3.73 10.66 29.14
C ARG A 288 3.22 11.01 27.74
N HIS A 289 1.98 11.47 27.63
CA HIS A 289 1.44 11.93 26.35
C HIS A 289 2.21 13.18 25.85
N ALA A 290 2.57 14.09 26.74
CA ALA A 290 3.45 15.23 26.40
C ALA A 290 4.82 14.77 25.90
N ALA A 291 5.40 13.72 26.48
CA ALA A 291 6.64 13.12 26.00
C ALA A 291 6.48 12.48 24.61
N LEU A 292 5.32 11.81 24.32
CA LEU A 292 5.02 11.32 22.98
C LEU A 292 4.91 12.45 21.96
N ARG A 293 4.27 13.57 22.31
CA ARG A 293 4.21 14.74 21.42
C ARG A 293 5.58 15.33 21.14
N ALA A 294 6.43 15.45 22.15
CA ALA A 294 7.80 15.89 21.99
C ALA A 294 8.61 14.93 21.10
N CYS A 295 8.40 13.62 21.28
CA CYS A 295 8.98 12.57 20.46
C CYS A 295 8.55 12.71 18.99
N MET A 296 7.26 12.87 18.72
CA MET A 296 6.75 13.10 17.37
C MET A 296 7.34 14.36 16.74
N ALA A 297 7.41 15.46 17.49
CA ALA A 297 8.00 16.70 17.01
C ALA A 297 9.48 16.52 16.60
N ALA A 298 10.26 15.79 17.39
CA ALA A 298 11.66 15.48 17.07
C ALA A 298 11.78 14.60 15.81
N GLY A 299 10.89 13.58 15.68
CA GLY A 299 10.83 12.77 14.47
C GLY A 299 10.50 13.57 13.22
N ILE A 300 9.47 14.41 13.29
CA ILE A 300 9.03 15.31 12.20
C ILE A 300 10.18 16.25 11.77
N GLU A 301 10.91 16.80 12.72
CA GLU A 301 12.06 17.69 12.40
C GLU A 301 13.18 16.94 11.66
N ALA A 302 13.33 15.64 11.90
CA ALA A 302 14.30 14.78 11.21
C ALA A 302 13.85 14.39 9.79
N LEU A 303 12.56 14.53 9.44
CA LEU A 303 12.03 14.24 8.11
C LEU A 303 12.43 15.32 7.11
N ARG A 304 13.65 15.22 6.57
CA ARG A 304 14.19 16.19 5.60
C ARG A 304 14.80 15.48 4.39
N PRO A 305 14.73 16.08 3.20
CA PRO A 305 15.42 15.52 2.03
C PRO A 305 16.89 15.26 2.31
N GLY A 306 17.37 14.07 1.94
CA GLY A 306 18.75 13.61 2.13
C GLY A 306 19.07 13.08 3.53
N ALA A 307 18.22 13.28 4.54
CA ALA A 307 18.36 12.61 5.82
C ALA A 307 18.21 11.11 5.67
N LYS A 308 18.87 10.33 6.51
CA LYS A 308 18.67 8.88 6.57
C LYS A 308 17.35 8.52 7.26
N ALA A 309 16.71 7.45 6.83
CA ALA A 309 15.47 6.94 7.43
C ALA A 309 15.63 6.70 8.94
N SER A 310 16.78 6.21 9.38
CA SER A 310 17.12 5.98 10.79
C SER A 310 17.17 7.25 11.64
N ALA A 311 17.37 8.42 11.04
CA ALA A 311 17.50 9.68 11.77
C ALA A 311 16.21 10.04 12.52
N ALA A 312 15.04 9.74 11.92
CA ALA A 312 13.74 9.99 12.56
C ALA A 312 13.57 9.17 13.84
N GLN A 313 13.76 7.87 13.77
CA GLN A 313 13.67 7.01 14.96
C GLN A 313 14.73 7.38 16.00
N GLY A 314 15.96 7.69 15.58
CA GLY A 314 17.03 8.12 16.50
C GLY A 314 16.64 9.34 17.32
N ALA A 315 16.08 10.38 16.67
CA ALA A 315 15.60 11.59 17.34
C ALA A 315 14.43 11.31 18.28
N MET A 316 13.48 10.44 17.84
CA MET A 316 12.33 10.02 18.63
C MET A 316 12.73 9.26 19.90
N LEU A 317 13.62 8.27 19.77
CA LEU A 317 14.14 7.48 20.89
C LEU A 317 14.91 8.35 21.90
N GLN A 318 15.76 9.25 21.41
CA GLN A 318 16.50 10.16 22.29
C GLN A 318 15.54 11.01 23.12
N THR A 319 14.51 11.59 22.48
CA THR A 319 13.51 12.42 23.16
C THR A 319 12.73 11.63 24.22
N LEU A 320 12.34 10.40 23.94
CA LEU A 320 11.65 9.55 24.93
C LEU A 320 12.56 9.19 26.10
N ASN A 321 13.82 8.85 25.84
CA ASN A 321 14.79 8.57 26.89
C ASN A 321 15.04 9.77 27.80
N ASP A 322 15.16 10.99 27.23
CA ASP A 322 15.32 12.25 27.98
C ASP A 322 14.11 12.54 28.89
N ASN A 323 12.94 12.00 28.54
CA ASN A 323 11.70 12.07 29.33
C ASN A 323 11.48 10.83 30.22
N GLY A 324 12.49 9.95 30.39
CA GLY A 324 12.45 8.78 31.27
C GLY A 324 11.59 7.63 30.74
N ILE A 325 11.27 7.61 29.44
CA ILE A 325 10.51 6.55 28.78
C ILE A 325 11.50 5.67 28.00
N THR A 326 11.87 4.53 28.54
CA THR A 326 12.91 3.65 27.99
C THR A 326 12.35 2.31 27.42
N ILE A 327 11.10 2.00 27.73
CA ILE A 327 10.43 0.77 27.26
C ILE A 327 9.33 1.19 26.28
N THR A 328 9.74 1.43 25.04
CA THR A 328 8.84 1.81 23.96
C THR A 328 9.53 1.64 22.62
N PHE A 329 8.77 1.62 21.57
CA PHE A 329 9.26 1.45 20.22
C PHE A 329 8.61 2.49 19.27
N PRO A 330 9.15 3.72 19.19
CA PRO A 330 8.75 4.65 18.17
C PRO A 330 9.37 4.23 16.84
N HIS A 331 8.62 4.33 15.76
CA HIS A 331 9.13 4.05 14.43
C HIS A 331 8.30 4.78 13.36
N GLY A 332 8.50 4.40 12.11
CA GLY A 332 7.72 4.88 11.00
C GLY A 332 7.96 4.05 9.74
N HIS A 333 7.16 4.27 8.74
CA HIS A 333 7.23 3.55 7.47
C HIS A 333 6.65 4.38 6.32
N GLY A 334 7.01 4.03 5.09
CA GLY A 334 6.31 4.52 3.91
C GLY A 334 4.87 4.02 3.87
N VAL A 335 4.00 4.78 3.22
CA VAL A 335 2.60 4.42 2.96
C VAL A 335 2.32 4.60 1.48
N GLY A 336 1.53 3.70 0.90
CA GLY A 336 1.22 3.73 -0.53
C GLY A 336 0.09 2.77 -0.92
N LEU A 337 0.37 1.94 -1.91
CA LEU A 337 -0.46 0.78 -2.30
C LEU A 337 -0.36 -0.37 -1.29
N GLU A 338 0.52 -0.26 -0.31
CA GLU A 338 0.64 -1.12 0.86
C GLU A 338 0.64 -0.23 2.10
N VAL A 339 0.07 -0.71 3.20
CA VAL A 339 0.03 0.05 4.47
C VAL A 339 1.45 0.32 4.96
N ARG A 340 2.38 -0.63 4.75
CA ARG A 340 3.81 -0.47 5.00
C ARG A 340 4.60 -0.64 3.72
N ASP A 341 5.22 0.43 3.25
CA ASP A 341 6.06 0.50 2.06
C ASP A 341 7.44 1.06 2.43
N TYR A 342 8.42 1.07 1.52
CA TYR A 342 9.70 1.73 1.76
C TYR A 342 9.57 3.26 1.78
N PRO A 343 10.47 3.94 2.54
CA PRO A 343 11.44 3.41 3.49
C PRO A 343 10.81 3.00 4.83
N ILE A 344 11.49 2.11 5.58
CA ILE A 344 11.15 1.84 6.98
C ILE A 344 12.05 2.70 7.86
N LEU A 345 11.45 3.45 8.78
CA LEU A 345 12.14 4.44 9.62
C LEU A 345 12.53 3.80 10.95
N VAL A 346 13.56 2.99 10.92
CA VAL A 346 14.14 2.29 12.08
C VAL A 346 15.64 2.52 12.16
N ALA A 347 16.25 2.25 13.31
CA ALA A 347 17.68 2.34 13.49
C ALA A 347 18.44 1.56 12.41
N ASP A 348 19.54 2.12 11.94
CA ASP A 348 20.42 1.40 11.02
C ASP A 348 20.97 0.15 11.72
N ASN A 349 20.61 -0.99 11.17
CA ASN A 349 21.01 -2.32 11.66
C ASN A 349 22.06 -3.00 10.76
N GLY A 350 22.58 -2.27 9.76
CA GLY A 350 23.53 -2.77 8.78
C GLY A 350 22.96 -3.75 7.76
N LEU A 351 21.65 -3.98 7.76
CA LEU A 351 20.98 -4.80 6.75
C LEU A 351 20.96 -4.10 5.39
N ARG A 352 20.71 -4.90 4.38
CA ARG A 352 20.65 -4.42 3.00
C ARG A 352 19.35 -4.84 2.34
N ILE A 353 18.82 -3.96 1.52
CA ILE A 353 17.74 -4.27 0.60
C ILE A 353 18.38 -4.93 -0.62
N LYS A 354 18.03 -6.19 -0.84
CA LYS A 354 18.63 -7.00 -1.91
C LYS A 354 17.59 -7.71 -2.74
N ASP A 355 17.82 -7.73 -4.02
CA ASP A 355 17.28 -8.70 -4.97
C ASP A 355 18.41 -9.06 -5.98
N GLU A 356 18.09 -9.61 -7.14
CA GLU A 356 19.12 -10.00 -8.12
C GLU A 356 19.75 -8.82 -8.85
N ARG A 357 19.21 -7.60 -8.69
CA ARG A 357 19.74 -6.38 -9.32
C ARG A 357 20.09 -5.31 -8.30
N VAL A 358 19.37 -5.21 -7.20
CA VAL A 358 19.58 -4.21 -6.17
C VAL A 358 20.40 -4.78 -5.02
N ASP A 359 21.36 -4.00 -4.54
CA ASP A 359 22.07 -4.23 -3.28
C ASP A 359 22.41 -2.86 -2.65
N VAL A 360 21.46 -2.29 -1.91
CA VAL A 360 21.61 -0.98 -1.26
C VAL A 360 21.46 -1.11 0.26
N ALA A 361 21.97 -0.14 1.02
CA ALA A 361 21.75 -0.08 2.46
C ALA A 361 20.24 0.05 2.76
N SER A 362 19.75 -0.65 3.78
CA SER A 362 18.33 -0.52 4.20
C SER A 362 18.01 0.84 4.81
N ASP A 363 19.01 1.54 5.33
CA ASP A 363 18.90 2.91 5.81
C ASP A 363 18.92 3.89 4.62
N LEU A 364 17.77 4.01 3.96
CA LEU A 364 17.58 4.79 2.74
C LEU A 364 17.59 6.30 3.02
N PRO A 365 18.07 7.13 2.09
CA PRO A 365 17.88 8.57 2.16
C PRO A 365 16.42 8.94 1.88
N LEU A 366 15.92 9.95 2.59
CA LEU A 366 14.59 10.51 2.33
C LEU A 366 14.63 11.42 1.10
N GLU A 367 13.62 11.31 0.26
CA GLU A 367 13.48 12.10 -0.97
C GLU A 367 12.15 12.87 -0.96
N PRO A 368 12.05 14.03 -1.64
CA PRO A 368 10.77 14.69 -1.85
C PRO A 368 9.73 13.75 -2.45
N ASP A 369 8.46 13.98 -2.11
CA ASP A 369 7.29 13.19 -2.51
C ASP A 369 7.22 11.77 -1.92
N MET A 370 8.10 11.41 -0.97
CA MET A 370 7.85 10.27 -0.09
C MET A 370 6.72 10.60 0.89
N VAL A 371 5.83 9.63 1.12
CA VAL A 371 4.80 9.70 2.17
C VAL A 371 5.18 8.72 3.27
N LEU A 372 5.31 9.25 4.48
CA LEU A 372 5.86 8.55 5.64
C LEU A 372 4.90 8.67 6.81
N ASN A 373 4.62 7.56 7.46
CA ASN A 373 3.92 7.53 8.73
C ASN A 373 4.94 7.51 9.87
N LEU A 374 4.69 8.27 10.93
CA LEU A 374 5.43 8.23 12.19
C LEU A 374 4.50 7.85 13.31
N GLU A 375 4.91 6.93 14.14
CA GLU A 375 4.16 6.47 15.30
C GLU A 375 5.02 6.36 16.57
N ALA A 376 4.41 6.66 17.71
CA ALA A 376 5.01 6.49 19.02
C ALA A 376 3.96 6.04 20.03
N MET A 377 4.27 4.97 20.77
CA MET A 377 3.36 4.33 21.71
C MET A 377 4.05 4.05 23.04
N VAL A 378 3.29 4.17 24.13
CA VAL A 378 3.70 3.68 25.48
C VAL A 378 2.62 2.79 26.03
N SER A 379 2.99 1.56 26.39
CA SER A 379 2.09 0.58 27.03
C SER A 379 2.46 0.39 28.50
N LEU A 380 1.50 0.62 29.38
CA LEU A 380 1.62 0.41 30.82
C LEU A 380 0.80 -0.83 31.19
N ALA A 381 1.47 -1.97 31.32
CA ALA A 381 0.84 -3.29 31.43
C ALA A 381 -0.18 -3.37 32.56
N GLY A 382 -1.43 -3.73 32.23
CA GLY A 382 -2.56 -3.81 33.12
C GLY A 382 -3.22 -2.46 33.46
N ILE A 383 -2.76 -1.33 32.87
CA ILE A 383 -3.17 0.01 33.24
C ILE A 383 -3.71 0.77 32.02
N ALA A 384 -2.84 1.14 31.08
CA ALA A 384 -3.19 2.04 29.97
C ALA A 384 -2.23 1.87 28.78
N SER A 385 -2.62 2.39 27.63
CA SER A 385 -1.73 2.64 26.49
C SER A 385 -1.96 4.02 25.90
N LEU A 386 -0.88 4.64 25.47
CA LEU A 386 -0.87 5.97 24.86
C LEU A 386 -0.25 5.86 23.47
N HIS A 387 -0.80 6.58 22.50
CA HIS A 387 -0.39 6.53 21.10
C HIS A 387 -0.55 7.87 20.42
N ILE A 388 0.39 8.19 19.55
CA ILE A 388 0.28 9.27 18.54
C ILE A 388 0.85 8.73 17.25
N GLU A 389 0.09 8.86 16.18
CA GLU A 389 0.48 8.44 14.85
C GLU A 389 -0.05 9.41 13.80
N GLN A 390 0.80 9.73 12.82
CA GLN A 390 0.46 10.71 11.79
C GLN A 390 1.32 10.52 10.54
N SER A 391 0.70 10.76 9.38
CA SER A 391 1.39 10.71 8.08
C SER A 391 1.86 12.07 7.59
N PHE A 392 3.04 12.08 6.95
CA PHE A 392 3.74 13.26 6.44
C PHE A 392 4.19 13.05 4.99
N VAL A 393 4.22 14.11 4.21
CA VAL A 393 4.90 14.11 2.91
C VAL A 393 6.18 14.90 3.00
N ILE A 394 7.27 14.34 2.46
CA ILE A 394 8.55 15.02 2.32
C ILE A 394 8.44 16.07 1.22
N THR A 395 8.89 17.29 1.52
CA THR A 395 8.92 18.40 0.58
C THR A 395 10.38 18.85 0.35
N PRO A 396 10.68 19.65 -0.67
CA PRO A 396 12.04 20.16 -0.87
C PRO A 396 12.61 20.93 0.34
N GLY A 397 11.76 21.49 1.21
CA GLY A 397 12.17 22.28 2.39
C GLY A 397 12.11 21.53 3.73
N GLY A 398 11.69 20.27 3.76
CA GLY A 398 11.48 19.50 5.00
C GLY A 398 10.32 18.52 4.86
N SER A 399 9.36 18.57 5.78
CA SER A 399 8.13 17.77 5.70
C SER A 399 6.90 18.60 6.07
N ARG A 400 5.75 18.14 5.68
CA ARG A 400 4.45 18.67 6.12
C ARG A 400 3.49 17.52 6.40
N PRO A 401 2.51 17.70 7.32
CA PRO A 401 1.45 16.71 7.48
C PRO A 401 0.76 16.44 6.14
N LEU A 402 0.38 15.19 5.91
CA LEU A 402 -0.41 14.81 4.74
C LEU A 402 -1.78 15.48 4.81
N VAL A 403 -2.41 15.42 6.01
CA VAL A 403 -3.63 16.15 6.38
C VAL A 403 -3.47 16.78 7.77
N PRO A 404 -4.15 17.89 8.07
CA PRO A 404 -4.17 18.46 9.42
C PRO A 404 -4.79 17.48 10.42
N GLN A 405 -4.13 17.29 11.55
CA GLN A 405 -4.62 16.44 12.64
C GLN A 405 -4.33 17.12 14.00
N ASP A 406 -5.29 17.11 14.90
CA ASP A 406 -5.06 17.56 16.28
C ASP A 406 -4.67 16.38 17.18
N ARG A 407 -3.42 16.38 17.62
CA ARG A 407 -2.86 15.42 18.57
C ARG A 407 -2.29 16.14 19.80
N SER A 408 -2.86 17.30 20.12
CA SER A 408 -2.40 18.14 21.24
C SER A 408 -2.64 17.52 22.62
N GLY A 409 -3.57 16.56 22.73
CA GLY A 409 -3.87 15.79 23.94
C GLY A 409 -4.51 14.45 23.60
N PRO A 410 -4.75 13.58 24.59
CA PRO A 410 -5.65 12.45 24.44
C PRO A 410 -7.04 12.92 23.99
N LEU A 411 -7.67 12.14 23.11
CA LEU A 411 -9.06 12.39 22.73
C LEU A 411 -9.97 12.00 23.90
N ILE A 412 -10.69 12.97 24.43
CA ILE A 412 -11.75 12.74 25.40
C ILE A 412 -13.07 12.99 24.67
N PRO A 413 -13.90 11.95 24.45
CA PRO A 413 -15.16 12.13 23.75
C PRO A 413 -16.04 13.17 24.47
N SER A 414 -16.64 14.07 23.69
CA SER A 414 -17.59 15.03 24.27
C SER A 414 -18.82 14.26 24.78
N THR A 415 -19.04 14.25 26.07
CA THR A 415 -20.32 13.76 26.62
C THR A 415 -21.43 14.58 25.97
N ALA A 416 -22.22 13.93 25.09
CA ALA A 416 -23.46 14.54 24.63
C ALA A 416 -24.32 14.81 25.84
N GLY A 417 -24.54 16.10 26.16
CA GLY A 417 -25.40 16.54 27.21
C GLY A 417 -26.87 16.27 26.90
#